data_77b3c43fc29a64ac97302df86ba8e871
#
_entry.id   77b3c43fc29a64ac97302df86ba8e871
#
_cell.length_a   1.000
_cell.length_b   1.000
_cell.length_c   1.000
_cell.angle_alpha   90.00
_cell.angle_beta   90.00
_cell.angle_gamma   90.00
#
_symmetry.space_group_name_H-M   'P 1'
#
loop_
_entity.id
_entity.type
_entity.pdbx_description
1 polymer ?
#
loop_
_entity_poly.entity_id
_entity_poly.type
_entity_poly.pdbx_seq_one_letter_code
_entity_poly.pdbx_strand_id
1 'polypeptide(L)'
;MDTILEGKSGIVKDEASKTEGDTGTSDPIIYVQEPEYVDENDIISTDDTATIDGISYKIDSYEHTTEFGNRNKDTVAEFLKDSYEGNIDENYNLSNGYSYIFVTMTYTNNTDEQVEILRNAGTFYIIKDDLERLQVGDPGGIYIDNYWTEGKENEIYHYVLGAGESVTSEVGYIIQDEWMSEDSKYIYYCIEGIDSKTNDKVQKYFKLEL
;
A
#
# COMPACT_ATOMS: atom_id res chain seq x y z
N MET A 1 40.54 4.45 1.56
CA MET A 1 40.17 4.91 0.19
C MET A 1 38.78 4.44 -0.05
N ASP A 2 37.88 5.39 0.06
CA ASP A 2 36.45 5.22 0.08
C ASP A 2 35.89 4.95 -1.28
N THR A 3 34.89 4.10 -1.38
CA THR A 3 33.99 4.13 -2.51
C THR A 3 32.58 3.95 -1.99
N ILE A 4 31.92 5.07 -1.82
CA ILE A 4 30.49 5.20 -1.54
C ILE A 4 29.74 4.81 -2.81
N LEU A 5 28.87 3.80 -2.72
CA LEU A 5 27.90 3.51 -3.78
C LEU A 5 26.63 4.30 -3.46
N GLU A 6 26.51 5.46 -4.12
CA GLU A 6 25.26 6.22 -4.18
C GLU A 6 24.27 5.49 -5.09
N GLY A 7 23.17 5.00 -4.53
CA GLY A 7 22.00 4.57 -5.28
C GLY A 7 21.30 5.78 -5.90
N LYS A 8 21.48 5.99 -7.19
CA LYS A 8 20.73 6.98 -7.97
C LYS A 8 19.57 6.29 -8.68
N SER A 9 18.35 6.50 -8.19
CA SER A 9 17.16 6.45 -9.02
C SER A 9 17.25 7.59 -10.05
N GLY A 10 17.77 7.30 -11.22
CA GLY A 10 17.96 8.27 -12.29
C GLY A 10 17.07 7.97 -13.47
N ILE A 11 16.04 8.80 -13.67
CA ILE A 11 15.41 8.93 -14.99
C ILE A 11 16.44 9.60 -15.88
N VAL A 12 17.12 8.83 -16.71
CA VAL A 12 17.98 9.37 -17.77
C VAL A 12 17.09 9.73 -18.95
N LYS A 13 16.90 11.03 -19.18
CA LYS A 13 16.41 11.53 -20.46
C LYS A 13 17.59 11.59 -21.43
N ASP A 14 17.68 10.63 -22.32
CA ASP A 14 18.58 10.74 -23.46
C ASP A 14 17.94 11.62 -24.54
N GLU A 15 18.58 12.75 -24.83
CA GLU A 15 18.30 13.54 -26.03
C GLU A 15 18.85 12.79 -27.24
N ALA A 16 17.97 12.27 -28.07
CA ALA A 16 18.31 11.62 -29.30
C ALA A 16 18.88 12.63 -30.30
N SER A 17 20.17 12.57 -30.52
CA SER A 17 20.83 13.13 -31.71
C SER A 17 20.35 12.37 -32.95
N LYS A 18 19.63 13.06 -33.84
CA LYS A 18 19.25 12.54 -35.14
C LYS A 18 20.50 12.41 -36.04
N THR A 19 20.90 11.18 -36.32
CA THR A 19 21.67 10.82 -37.53
C THR A 19 20.82 9.91 -38.39
N GLU A 20 20.56 10.32 -39.60
CA GLU A 20 19.84 9.55 -40.62
C GLU A 20 20.64 8.31 -41.02
N GLY A 21 19.97 7.16 -41.06
CA GLY A 21 20.36 5.98 -41.84
C GLY A 21 20.97 4.83 -41.07
N ASP A 22 20.17 4.13 -40.26
CA ASP A 22 20.42 2.72 -40.03
C ASP A 22 19.07 2.01 -39.80
N THR A 23 18.74 1.07 -40.71
CA THR A 23 17.58 0.17 -40.57
C THR A 23 17.96 -1.02 -39.68
N GLY A 24 18.49 -0.73 -38.50
CA GLY A 24 18.73 -1.72 -37.46
C GLY A 24 17.43 -1.99 -36.70
N THR A 25 16.98 -3.24 -36.71
CA THR A 25 16.01 -3.73 -35.77
C THR A 25 16.58 -3.54 -34.34
N SER A 26 16.14 -2.49 -33.67
CA SER A 26 16.47 -2.33 -32.25
C SER A 26 15.79 -3.46 -31.48
N ASP A 27 16.57 -4.35 -30.88
CA ASP A 27 16.06 -5.31 -29.92
C ASP A 27 15.30 -4.56 -28.82
N PRO A 28 14.15 -5.06 -28.38
CA PRO A 28 13.39 -4.41 -27.31
C PRO A 28 14.27 -4.32 -26.06
N ILE A 29 14.42 -3.11 -25.52
CA ILE A 29 15.10 -2.92 -24.24
C ILE A 29 14.21 -3.57 -23.17
N ILE A 30 14.62 -4.73 -22.69
CA ILE A 30 13.96 -5.40 -21.57
C ILE A 30 14.49 -4.76 -20.29
N TYR A 31 13.65 -3.95 -19.65
CA TYR A 31 13.93 -3.47 -18.30
C TYR A 31 13.73 -4.64 -17.34
N VAL A 32 14.80 -5.23 -16.89
CA VAL A 32 14.75 -6.17 -15.75
C VAL A 32 14.72 -5.34 -14.48
N GLN A 33 13.59 -5.34 -13.79
CA GLN A 33 13.52 -4.72 -12.48
C GLN A 33 14.36 -5.58 -11.52
N GLU A 34 15.31 -4.96 -10.84
CA GLU A 34 16.08 -5.67 -9.82
C GLU A 34 15.17 -6.11 -8.66
N PRO A 35 15.37 -7.31 -8.12
CA PRO A 35 14.58 -7.77 -7.00
C PRO A 35 14.80 -6.87 -5.77
N GLU A 36 13.73 -6.55 -5.08
CA GLU A 36 13.76 -5.78 -3.84
C GLU A 36 13.64 -6.73 -2.65
N TYR A 37 14.44 -6.48 -1.61
CA TYR A 37 14.49 -7.30 -0.40
C TYR A 37 14.07 -6.50 0.82
N VAL A 38 13.45 -7.21 1.77
CA VAL A 38 12.98 -6.67 3.04
C VAL A 38 13.99 -7.01 4.14
N ASP A 39 14.23 -6.10 5.09
CA ASP A 39 14.92 -6.45 6.33
C ASP A 39 13.95 -7.27 7.20
N GLU A 40 14.38 -8.43 7.70
CA GLU A 40 13.59 -9.30 8.56
C GLU A 40 13.08 -8.55 9.82
N ASN A 41 13.83 -7.57 10.32
CA ASN A 41 13.45 -6.74 11.46
C ASN A 41 12.30 -5.75 11.14
N ASP A 42 11.96 -5.57 9.87
CA ASP A 42 10.83 -4.76 9.44
C ASP A 42 9.54 -5.57 9.29
N ILE A 43 9.62 -6.89 9.41
CA ILE A 43 8.46 -7.78 9.45
C ILE A 43 7.96 -7.88 10.89
N ILE A 44 6.71 -7.53 11.11
CA ILE A 44 6.08 -7.51 12.43
C ILE A 44 4.76 -8.26 12.44
N SER A 45 4.34 -8.68 13.63
CA SER A 45 3.03 -9.31 13.85
C SER A 45 1.91 -8.26 13.81
N THR A 46 0.69 -8.69 13.51
CA THR A 46 -0.51 -7.84 13.66
C THR A 46 -0.79 -7.43 15.12
N ASP A 47 -0.25 -8.17 16.10
CA ASP A 47 -0.35 -7.79 17.52
C ASP A 47 0.62 -6.66 17.90
N ASP A 48 1.63 -6.40 17.07
CA ASP A 48 2.62 -5.34 17.29
C ASP A 48 2.08 -3.97 16.87
N THR A 49 2.81 -2.96 17.30
CA THR A 49 2.57 -1.56 16.91
C THR A 49 3.81 -1.04 16.18
N ALA A 50 3.64 -0.59 14.96
CA ALA A 50 4.69 0.13 14.24
C ALA A 50 4.64 1.61 14.62
N THR A 51 5.79 2.27 14.68
CA THR A 51 5.85 3.72 14.85
C THR A 51 6.77 4.32 13.80
N ILE A 52 6.25 5.27 13.02
CA ILE A 52 6.99 6.01 11.99
C ILE A 52 6.76 7.49 12.26
N ASP A 53 7.83 8.22 12.46
CA ASP A 53 7.84 9.68 12.68
C ASP A 53 6.83 10.18 13.73
N GLY A 54 6.73 9.43 14.85
CA GLY A 54 5.84 9.76 15.96
C GLY A 54 4.40 9.32 15.79
N ILE A 55 4.02 8.75 14.65
CA ILE A 55 2.70 8.15 14.45
C ILE A 55 2.80 6.65 14.70
N SER A 56 1.95 6.14 15.58
CA SER A 56 1.78 4.71 15.80
C SER A 56 0.66 4.16 14.94
N TYR A 57 0.91 2.97 14.41
CA TYR A 57 0.03 2.20 13.54
C TYR A 57 -0.19 0.83 14.18
N LYS A 58 -1.43 0.47 14.44
CA LYS A 58 -1.80 -0.83 14.98
C LYS A 58 -2.95 -1.42 14.19
N ILE A 59 -2.79 -2.64 13.70
CA ILE A 59 -3.89 -3.41 13.12
C ILE A 59 -4.75 -3.94 14.26
N ASP A 60 -6.04 -3.58 14.28
CA ASP A 60 -7.00 -4.10 15.26
C ASP A 60 -7.68 -5.35 14.75
N SER A 61 -7.96 -5.41 13.45
CA SER A 61 -8.50 -6.59 12.75
C SER A 61 -8.28 -6.50 11.26
N TYR A 62 -8.42 -7.62 10.58
CA TYR A 62 -8.49 -7.68 9.12
C TYR A 62 -9.45 -8.81 8.70
N GLU A 63 -10.00 -8.68 7.49
CA GLU A 63 -10.93 -9.65 6.91
C GLU A 63 -10.57 -9.85 5.43
N HIS A 64 -10.41 -11.11 5.03
CA HIS A 64 -10.30 -11.51 3.63
C HIS A 64 -11.61 -12.15 3.18
N THR A 65 -12.29 -11.57 2.19
CA THR A 65 -13.63 -11.98 1.79
C THR A 65 -13.97 -11.51 0.39
N THR A 66 -14.90 -12.18 -0.27
CA THR A 66 -15.54 -11.69 -1.51
C THR A 66 -16.76 -10.83 -1.24
N GLU A 67 -17.27 -10.81 0.00
CA GLU A 67 -18.48 -10.08 0.37
C GLU A 67 -18.15 -8.68 0.88
N PHE A 68 -18.86 -7.67 0.35
CA PHE A 68 -18.76 -6.30 0.86
C PHE A 68 -19.46 -6.14 2.22
N GLY A 69 -20.44 -6.98 2.47
CA GLY A 69 -21.19 -7.01 3.73
C GLY A 69 -22.05 -5.75 3.95
N ASN A 70 -22.12 -5.32 5.21
CA ASN A 70 -22.96 -4.18 5.62
C ASN A 70 -22.21 -2.85 5.60
N ARG A 71 -21.09 -2.76 4.90
CA ARG A 71 -20.28 -1.55 4.79
C ARG A 71 -21.01 -0.44 4.05
N ASN A 72 -20.65 0.81 4.33
CA ASN A 72 -21.28 1.96 3.72
C ASN A 72 -20.87 2.07 2.23
N LYS A 73 -21.83 1.89 1.33
CA LYS A 73 -21.60 1.94 -0.12
C LYS A 73 -21.31 3.36 -0.64
N ASP A 74 -21.68 4.39 0.12
CA ASP A 74 -21.44 5.79 -0.27
C ASP A 74 -19.97 6.19 -0.13
N THR A 75 -19.17 5.35 0.56
CA THR A 75 -17.74 5.58 0.80
C THR A 75 -16.83 4.76 -0.10
N VAL A 76 -17.39 4.10 -1.09
CA VAL A 76 -16.66 3.32 -2.10
C VAL A 76 -16.21 4.25 -3.22
N ALA A 77 -14.99 4.02 -3.72
CA ALA A 77 -14.47 4.79 -4.85
C ALA A 77 -15.39 4.69 -6.08
N GLU A 78 -15.71 5.84 -6.68
CA GLU A 78 -16.66 5.93 -7.81
C GLU A 78 -16.26 5.06 -9.00
N PHE A 79 -14.95 4.94 -9.25
CA PHE A 79 -14.41 4.17 -10.37
C PHE A 79 -14.54 2.65 -10.19
N LEU A 80 -14.89 2.18 -8.99
CA LEU A 80 -14.82 0.75 -8.65
C LEU A 80 -15.66 -0.13 -9.59
N LYS A 81 -16.91 0.27 -9.86
CA LYS A 81 -17.81 -0.51 -10.70
C LYS A 81 -17.33 -0.59 -12.15
N ASP A 82 -16.76 0.49 -12.67
CA ASP A 82 -16.28 0.54 -14.04
C ASP A 82 -14.98 -0.27 -14.19
N SER A 83 -14.08 -0.21 -13.21
CA SER A 83 -12.80 -0.93 -13.23
C SER A 83 -12.96 -2.44 -13.05
N TYR A 84 -14.01 -2.87 -12.35
CA TYR A 84 -14.28 -4.28 -12.06
C TYR A 84 -15.59 -4.76 -12.70
N GLU A 85 -15.98 -4.16 -13.84
CA GLU A 85 -17.18 -4.56 -14.59
C GLU A 85 -17.17 -6.07 -14.87
N GLY A 86 -18.28 -6.76 -14.54
CA GLY A 86 -18.41 -8.21 -14.65
C GLY A 86 -17.80 -9.02 -13.50
N ASN A 87 -17.05 -8.37 -12.60
CA ASN A 87 -16.45 -9.00 -11.42
C ASN A 87 -17.02 -8.48 -10.10
N ILE A 88 -17.91 -7.48 -10.15
CA ILE A 88 -18.58 -6.88 -9.00
C ILE A 88 -20.09 -6.86 -9.22
N ASP A 89 -20.85 -7.27 -8.22
CA ASP A 89 -22.32 -7.26 -8.28
C ASP A 89 -22.92 -5.93 -7.77
N GLU A 90 -24.27 -5.84 -7.77
CA GLU A 90 -24.99 -4.66 -7.27
C GLU A 90 -24.83 -4.42 -5.77
N ASN A 91 -24.45 -5.45 -5.02
CA ASN A 91 -24.16 -5.40 -3.59
C ASN A 91 -22.68 -5.15 -3.28
N TYR A 92 -21.86 -4.91 -4.33
CA TYR A 92 -20.42 -4.77 -4.27
C TYR A 92 -19.68 -6.07 -3.88
N ASN A 93 -20.31 -7.24 -3.99
CA ASN A 93 -19.60 -8.50 -3.81
C ASN A 93 -18.73 -8.79 -5.03
N LEU A 94 -17.52 -9.28 -4.79
CA LEU A 94 -16.56 -9.64 -5.82
C LEU A 94 -16.69 -11.08 -6.26
N SER A 95 -16.21 -11.38 -7.47
CA SER A 95 -16.18 -12.71 -8.08
C SER A 95 -14.99 -12.87 -9.01
N ASN A 96 -14.90 -14.05 -9.66
CA ASN A 96 -13.92 -14.32 -10.73
C ASN A 96 -12.45 -14.10 -10.31
N GLY A 97 -12.09 -14.52 -9.12
CA GLY A 97 -10.71 -14.44 -8.64
C GLY A 97 -10.30 -13.07 -8.09
N TYR A 98 -11.28 -12.25 -7.68
CA TYR A 98 -11.06 -11.03 -6.92
C TYR A 98 -11.63 -11.16 -5.52
N SER A 99 -10.92 -10.65 -4.55
CA SER A 99 -11.37 -10.58 -3.17
C SER A 99 -10.99 -9.26 -2.50
N TYR A 100 -11.67 -8.93 -1.42
CA TYR A 100 -11.35 -7.82 -0.55
C TYR A 100 -10.38 -8.24 0.54
N ILE A 101 -9.49 -7.33 0.90
CA ILE A 101 -8.88 -7.29 2.22
C ILE A 101 -9.33 -5.99 2.87
N PHE A 102 -10.11 -6.11 3.94
CA PHE A 102 -10.45 -4.99 4.81
C PHE A 102 -9.49 -4.97 5.99
N VAL A 103 -8.85 -3.84 6.23
CA VAL A 103 -7.93 -3.66 7.35
C VAL A 103 -8.48 -2.58 8.26
N THR A 104 -8.77 -2.92 9.50
CA THR A 104 -9.11 -1.97 10.55
C THR A 104 -7.83 -1.61 11.30
N MET A 105 -7.47 -0.34 11.28
CA MET A 105 -6.23 0.15 11.87
C MET A 105 -6.49 1.36 12.77
N THR A 106 -5.83 1.37 13.92
CA THR A 106 -5.76 2.54 14.81
C THR A 106 -4.46 3.29 14.56
N TYR A 107 -4.60 4.57 14.29
CA TYR A 107 -3.54 5.55 14.13
C TYR A 107 -3.48 6.41 15.38
N THR A 108 -2.31 6.60 15.98
CA THR A 108 -2.13 7.44 17.17
C THR A 108 -1.01 8.44 16.94
N ASN A 109 -1.32 9.70 17.12
CA ASN A 109 -0.31 10.76 17.12
C ASN A 109 0.36 10.84 18.49
N ASN A 110 1.60 10.40 18.60
CA ASN A 110 2.39 10.46 19.83
C ASN A 110 3.22 11.74 19.95
N THR A 111 3.03 12.69 19.04
CA THR A 111 3.72 13.97 19.08
C THR A 111 2.90 15.00 19.89
N ASP A 112 3.50 16.13 20.17
CA ASP A 112 2.87 17.28 20.83
C ASP A 112 2.30 18.32 19.87
N GLU A 113 2.35 18.01 18.56
CA GLU A 113 1.81 18.83 17.49
C GLU A 113 0.69 18.12 16.74
N GLN A 114 -0.14 18.89 16.04
CA GLN A 114 -1.13 18.36 15.11
C GLN A 114 -0.44 17.80 13.87
N VAL A 115 -0.85 16.60 13.43
CA VAL A 115 -0.31 15.96 12.22
C VAL A 115 -1.43 15.57 11.26
N GLU A 116 -1.10 15.52 9.98
CA GLU A 116 -1.97 14.98 8.94
C GLU A 116 -1.47 13.59 8.54
N ILE A 117 -2.37 12.62 8.51
CA ILE A 117 -2.09 11.24 8.09
C ILE A 117 -2.89 10.89 6.83
N LEU A 118 -2.34 9.95 6.04
CA LEU A 118 -3.02 9.35 4.90
C LEU A 118 -3.40 7.91 5.25
N ARG A 119 -4.70 7.64 5.42
CA ARG A 119 -5.18 6.35 5.96
C ARG A 119 -5.15 5.19 4.96
N ASN A 120 -5.09 5.47 3.66
CA ASN A 120 -5.01 4.44 2.61
C ASN A 120 -3.58 4.24 2.06
N ALA A 121 -2.57 4.67 2.79
CA ALA A 121 -1.17 4.58 2.34
C ALA A 121 -0.57 3.17 2.37
N GLY A 122 -1.37 2.15 2.74
CA GLY A 122 -0.91 0.77 2.78
C GLY A 122 -0.79 0.13 1.40
N THR A 123 0.18 -0.77 1.28
CA THR A 123 0.43 -1.56 0.07
C THR A 123 0.63 -3.02 0.47
N PHE A 124 0.18 -3.94 -0.37
CA PHE A 124 0.34 -5.36 -0.09
C PHE A 124 1.53 -5.96 -0.83
N TYR A 125 2.22 -6.87 -0.14
CA TYR A 125 3.35 -7.63 -0.65
C TYR A 125 3.22 -9.11 -0.32
N ILE A 126 3.79 -9.96 -1.18
CA ILE A 126 4.24 -11.30 -0.83
C ILE A 126 5.74 -11.19 -0.52
N ILE A 127 6.18 -11.77 0.58
CA ILE A 127 7.60 -11.85 0.94
C ILE A 127 8.00 -13.32 0.92
N LYS A 128 8.99 -13.64 0.09
CA LYS A 128 9.52 -14.99 -0.08
C LYS A 128 10.43 -15.39 1.10
N ASP A 129 10.81 -16.65 1.18
CA ASP A 129 11.71 -17.17 2.22
C ASP A 129 13.09 -16.51 2.22
N ASP A 130 13.55 -16.02 1.07
CA ASP A 130 14.81 -15.28 0.90
C ASP A 130 14.67 -13.76 1.12
N LEU A 131 13.50 -13.32 1.60
CA LEU A 131 13.13 -11.93 1.84
C LEU A 131 12.94 -11.07 0.59
N GLU A 132 12.95 -11.64 -0.61
CA GLU A 132 12.51 -10.94 -1.81
C GLU A 132 11.03 -10.60 -1.70
N ARG A 133 10.68 -9.32 -1.94
CA ARG A 133 9.29 -8.86 -1.94
C ARG A 133 8.74 -8.70 -3.35
N LEU A 134 7.50 -9.09 -3.52
CA LEU A 134 6.71 -8.87 -4.72
C LEU A 134 5.48 -8.05 -4.33
N GLN A 135 5.30 -6.88 -4.93
CA GLN A 135 4.08 -6.10 -4.72
C GLN A 135 2.90 -6.82 -5.34
N VAL A 136 1.82 -6.94 -4.60
CA VAL A 136 0.55 -7.50 -5.06
C VAL A 136 -0.52 -6.43 -4.96
N GLY A 137 -1.21 -6.21 -6.08
CA GLY A 137 -2.28 -5.23 -6.16
C GLY A 137 -1.83 -3.80 -6.42
N ASP A 138 -2.81 -2.98 -6.76
CA ASP A 138 -2.63 -1.55 -6.83
C ASP A 138 -2.58 -0.96 -5.42
N PRO A 139 -1.66 -0.04 -5.14
CA PRO A 139 -1.66 0.69 -3.89
C PRO A 139 -2.87 1.63 -3.86
N GLY A 140 -3.61 1.56 -2.80
CA GLY A 140 -4.73 2.47 -2.56
C GLY A 140 -6.01 1.75 -2.18
N GLY A 141 -6.61 2.23 -1.09
CA GLY A 141 -7.89 1.74 -0.63
C GLY A 141 -9.01 2.15 -1.59
N ILE A 142 -9.99 1.29 -1.75
CA ILE A 142 -11.20 1.55 -2.55
C ILE A 142 -12.41 1.87 -1.67
N TYR A 143 -12.29 1.72 -0.39
CA TYR A 143 -13.30 1.94 0.63
C TYR A 143 -12.67 2.47 1.91
N ILE A 144 -13.41 3.33 2.62
CA ILE A 144 -13.08 3.76 3.97
C ILE A 144 -14.38 3.98 4.78
N ASP A 145 -14.41 3.49 6.03
CA ASP A 145 -15.58 3.53 6.89
C ASP A 145 -15.90 4.92 7.45
N ASN A 146 -14.85 5.68 7.74
CA ASN A 146 -14.94 6.95 8.41
C ASN A 146 -14.42 8.06 7.51
N TYR A 147 -15.33 8.88 7.01
CA TYR A 147 -15.06 9.85 5.99
C TYR A 147 -14.06 10.90 6.46
N TRP A 148 -14.20 12.04 6.60
CA TRP A 148 -13.26 13.14 6.50
C TRP A 148 -13.08 13.94 7.79
N THR A 149 -12.01 14.69 7.82
CA THR A 149 -11.91 15.88 8.66
C THR A 149 -12.81 16.98 8.08
N GLU A 150 -13.57 17.70 8.93
CA GLU A 150 -14.38 18.85 8.53
C GLU A 150 -13.55 19.84 7.71
N GLY A 151 -14.05 20.20 6.55
CA GLY A 151 -13.36 21.11 5.60
C GLY A 151 -12.40 20.43 4.62
N LYS A 152 -12.30 19.08 4.66
CA LYS A 152 -11.48 18.27 3.73
C LYS A 152 -12.30 17.20 3.01
N GLU A 153 -13.52 17.51 2.64
CA GLU A 153 -14.50 16.57 2.08
C GLU A 153 -14.08 15.96 0.74
N ASN A 154 -13.14 16.59 0.04
CA ASN A 154 -12.57 16.08 -1.20
C ASN A 154 -11.31 15.23 -0.99
N GLU A 155 -10.87 15.06 0.25
CA GLU A 155 -9.64 14.37 0.63
C GLU A 155 -9.96 13.24 1.61
N ILE A 156 -10.82 12.31 1.18
CA ILE A 156 -11.43 11.28 2.03
C ILE A 156 -10.45 10.42 2.83
N TYR A 157 -9.24 10.26 2.34
CA TYR A 157 -8.22 9.47 3.03
C TYR A 157 -7.35 10.28 3.98
N HIS A 158 -7.36 11.61 3.87
CA HIS A 158 -6.63 12.49 4.75
C HIS A 158 -7.36 12.66 6.07
N TYR A 159 -6.64 12.60 7.15
CA TYR A 159 -7.17 12.81 8.49
C TYR A 159 -6.19 13.62 9.34
N VAL A 160 -6.74 14.57 10.08
CA VAL A 160 -5.95 15.45 10.95
C VAL A 160 -6.09 14.95 12.38
N LEU A 161 -4.97 14.53 12.98
CA LEU A 161 -4.90 14.11 14.37
C LEU A 161 -4.28 15.22 15.22
N GLY A 162 -4.98 15.67 16.26
CA GLY A 162 -4.40 16.50 17.30
C GLY A 162 -3.32 15.77 18.10
N ALA A 163 -2.57 16.51 18.90
CA ALA A 163 -1.54 15.96 19.78
C ALA A 163 -2.15 14.90 20.74
N GLY A 164 -1.61 13.69 20.72
CA GLY A 164 -2.06 12.58 21.53
C GLY A 164 -3.40 11.95 21.11
N GLU A 165 -4.00 12.40 20.01
CA GLU A 165 -5.26 11.84 19.51
C GLU A 165 -5.05 10.52 18.76
N SER A 166 -6.11 9.73 18.70
CA SER A 166 -6.19 8.49 17.95
C SER A 166 -7.44 8.44 17.09
N VAL A 167 -7.34 7.81 15.92
CA VAL A 167 -8.48 7.47 15.08
C VAL A 167 -8.36 6.01 14.65
N THR A 168 -9.49 5.32 14.63
CA THR A 168 -9.60 3.97 14.05
C THR A 168 -10.39 4.06 12.76
N SER A 169 -9.89 3.44 11.69
CA SER A 169 -10.56 3.38 10.38
C SER A 169 -10.44 1.99 9.79
N GLU A 170 -11.49 1.56 9.11
CA GLU A 170 -11.45 0.39 8.23
C GLU A 170 -11.24 0.87 6.78
N VAL A 171 -10.22 0.33 6.14
CA VAL A 171 -9.93 0.59 4.72
C VAL A 171 -10.02 -0.72 3.95
N GLY A 172 -10.72 -0.70 2.82
CA GLY A 172 -10.88 -1.85 1.93
C GLY A 172 -9.98 -1.75 0.71
N TYR A 173 -9.39 -2.88 0.35
CA TYR A 173 -8.54 -3.05 -0.83
C TYR A 173 -9.04 -4.22 -1.65
N ILE A 174 -8.78 -4.23 -2.95
CA ILE A 174 -9.05 -5.39 -3.82
C ILE A 174 -7.72 -6.03 -4.21
N ILE A 175 -7.69 -7.34 -4.10
CA ILE A 175 -6.58 -8.18 -4.56
C ILE A 175 -7.09 -9.19 -5.58
N GLN A 176 -6.19 -9.69 -6.42
CA GLN A 176 -6.46 -10.85 -7.28
C GLN A 176 -5.97 -12.11 -6.57
N ASP A 177 -6.82 -13.11 -6.50
CA ASP A 177 -6.52 -14.38 -5.81
C ASP A 177 -5.33 -15.11 -6.45
N GLU A 178 -5.08 -14.89 -7.76
CA GLU A 178 -3.93 -15.46 -8.47
C GLU A 178 -2.57 -14.97 -7.97
N TRP A 179 -2.55 -13.81 -7.30
CA TRP A 179 -1.32 -13.29 -6.69
C TRP A 179 -0.97 -14.01 -5.39
N MET A 180 -1.97 -14.67 -4.79
CA MET A 180 -1.79 -15.52 -3.63
C MET A 180 -1.55 -16.95 -4.13
N SER A 181 -0.28 -17.33 -4.34
CA SER A 181 0.06 -18.70 -4.71
C SER A 181 -0.36 -19.68 -3.61
N GLU A 182 -0.64 -20.94 -3.96
CA GLU A 182 -0.97 -22.01 -2.99
C GLU A 182 0.10 -22.15 -1.89
N ASP A 183 1.34 -21.70 -2.14
CA ASP A 183 2.45 -21.70 -1.19
C ASP A 183 2.48 -20.46 -0.29
N SER A 184 1.73 -19.39 -0.62
CA SER A 184 1.73 -18.13 0.13
C SER A 184 0.64 -18.16 1.20
N LYS A 185 0.99 -18.58 2.42
CA LYS A 185 0.08 -18.53 3.58
C LYS A 185 -0.14 -17.14 4.14
N TYR A 186 0.67 -16.18 3.70
CA TYR A 186 0.72 -14.85 4.27
C TYR A 186 0.76 -13.80 3.17
N ILE A 187 0.05 -12.72 3.43
CA ILE A 187 0.23 -11.47 2.73
C ILE A 187 0.73 -10.42 3.73
N TYR A 188 1.51 -9.47 3.27
CA TYR A 188 2.11 -8.47 4.15
C TYR A 188 1.55 -7.11 3.81
N TYR A 189 0.91 -6.47 4.78
CA TYR A 189 0.44 -5.10 4.67
C TYR A 189 1.56 -4.15 5.08
N CYS A 190 2.08 -3.42 4.12
CA CYS A 190 3.18 -2.49 4.33
C CYS A 190 2.64 -1.08 4.57
N ILE A 191 3.09 -0.46 5.63
CA ILE A 191 3.01 0.98 5.85
C ILE A 191 4.39 1.58 5.64
N GLU A 192 4.43 2.78 5.08
CA GLU A 192 5.68 3.49 4.83
C GLU A 192 5.60 4.96 5.19
N GLY A 193 6.75 5.53 5.49
CA GLY A 193 6.91 6.95 5.76
C GLY A 193 8.37 7.36 5.73
N ILE A 194 8.61 8.63 6.01
CA ILE A 194 9.96 9.19 6.12
C ILE A 194 10.21 9.54 7.58
N ASP A 195 11.32 9.08 8.13
CA ASP A 195 11.79 9.56 9.43
C ASP A 195 12.31 10.98 9.25
N SER A 196 11.65 11.95 9.87
CA SER A 196 11.98 13.38 9.74
C SER A 196 13.37 13.75 10.27
N LYS A 197 13.97 12.92 11.15
CA LYS A 197 15.28 13.16 11.75
C LYS A 197 16.44 12.70 10.88
N THR A 198 16.25 11.55 10.22
CA THR A 198 17.29 10.92 9.38
C THR A 198 17.07 11.15 7.90
N ASN A 199 15.84 11.50 7.51
CA ASN A 199 15.36 11.55 6.13
C ASN A 199 15.41 10.18 5.42
N ASP A 200 15.42 9.10 6.21
CA ASP A 200 15.38 7.74 5.68
C ASP A 200 13.93 7.29 5.43
N LYS A 201 13.75 6.49 4.39
CA LYS A 201 12.50 5.77 4.17
C LYS A 201 12.40 4.65 5.20
N VAL A 202 11.29 4.60 5.93
CA VAL A 202 10.96 3.56 6.90
C VAL A 202 9.78 2.78 6.37
N GLN A 203 9.87 1.45 6.39
CA GLN A 203 8.79 0.54 6.01
C GLN A 203 8.58 -0.48 7.12
N LYS A 204 7.32 -0.85 7.39
CA LYS A 204 6.97 -1.94 8.30
C LYS A 204 5.92 -2.83 7.64
N TYR A 205 6.12 -4.12 7.73
CA TYR A 205 5.34 -5.14 7.05
C TYR A 205 4.58 -5.97 8.09
N PHE A 206 3.30 -5.69 8.24
CA PHE A 206 2.41 -6.49 9.09
C PHE A 206 2.08 -7.80 8.38
N LYS A 207 2.40 -8.92 9.02
CA LYS A 207 2.14 -10.25 8.51
C LYS A 207 0.70 -10.65 8.75
N LEU A 208 -0.10 -10.74 7.69
CA LEU A 208 -1.49 -11.19 7.72
C LEU A 208 -1.57 -12.68 7.35
N GLU A 209 -2.29 -13.45 8.13
CA GLU A 209 -2.62 -14.85 7.83
C GLU A 209 -4.00 -14.91 7.19
N LEU A 210 -4.10 -15.41 5.92
CA LEU A 210 -5.34 -15.43 5.13
C LEU A 210 -5.96 -16.83 5.06
#